data_67ba059a65e8d77f11dcb70c6506493d
#
_entry.id   67ba059a65e8d77f11dcb70c6506493d
#
_cell.length_a   1.000
_cell.length_b   1.000
_cell.length_c   1.000
_cell.angle_alpha   90.00
_cell.angle_beta   90.00
_cell.angle_gamma   90.00
#
_symmetry.space_group_name_H-M   'P 1'
#
loop_
_entity.id
_entity.type
_entity.pdbx_description
1 polymer ?
#
loop_
_entity_poly.entity_id
_entity_poly.type
_entity_poly.pdbx_seq_one_letter_code
_entity_poly.pdbx_strand_id
1 'polypeptide(L)'
;YGLLGLPQNTQKAGAKYPLVLVLGGLDGWKEARFSQFSGLLDQGVAILAADIPGTGQSPAKLQAGSEQSLIALLDKALENPQIDQNRIAVYGGSFGGYWSNILAVKLKDRVKGVVSHSGPYAQTFDRQQFSAVMNGDEYLYDAYPAMFELFDGIGNENEFFARFAQQSLKAQGYGKQATAEMFVVGGQGDTLVPTSDLLDVLVMPSGIKEAWINPTGIHMGRDRQHGLLDADINNGIVVPWLIKKLGVNPQ
;
A
#
# COMPACT_ATOMS: atom_id res chain seq x y z
N TYR A 1 7.28 -14.70 0.54
CA TYR A 1 7.81 -14.58 1.91
C TYR A 1 7.27 -13.30 2.54
N GLY A 2 6.91 -13.36 3.85
CA GLY A 2 6.48 -12.22 4.65
C GLY A 2 7.03 -12.32 6.08
N LEU A 3 7.00 -11.21 6.80
CA LEU A 3 7.33 -11.13 8.22
C LEU A 3 6.05 -10.99 9.02
N LEU A 4 5.74 -11.98 9.86
CA LEU A 4 4.62 -11.94 10.79
C LEU A 4 5.12 -11.59 12.19
N GLY A 5 4.66 -10.45 12.73
CA GLY A 5 4.87 -10.06 14.11
C GLY A 5 3.60 -10.20 14.92
N LEU A 6 3.73 -10.74 16.12
CA LEU A 6 2.62 -10.85 17.07
C LEU A 6 2.91 -9.98 18.30
N PRO A 7 1.88 -9.32 18.87
CA PRO A 7 2.02 -8.58 20.11
C PRO A 7 2.51 -9.49 21.24
N GLN A 8 3.40 -8.94 22.08
CA GLN A 8 3.89 -9.62 23.27
C GLN A 8 3.16 -9.04 24.49
N ASN A 9 2.55 -9.90 25.30
CA ASN A 9 2.03 -9.56 26.65
C ASN A 9 0.79 -8.65 26.75
N THR A 10 -0.01 -8.46 25.70
CA THR A 10 -1.09 -7.46 25.73
C THR A 10 -2.51 -8.01 25.90
N GLN A 11 -2.74 -9.33 25.88
CA GLN A 11 -4.11 -9.85 25.91
C GLN A 11 -4.34 -10.97 26.95
N LYS A 12 -5.60 -11.06 27.38
CA LYS A 12 -6.09 -12.20 28.20
C LYS A 12 -5.86 -13.52 27.44
N ALA A 13 -5.56 -14.58 28.16
CA ALA A 13 -5.38 -15.90 27.59
C ALA A 13 -6.54 -16.27 26.64
N GLY A 14 -6.21 -16.64 25.38
CA GLY A 14 -7.17 -17.02 24.34
C GLY A 14 -7.75 -15.87 23.50
N ALA A 15 -7.38 -14.61 23.74
CA ALA A 15 -7.78 -13.51 22.87
C ALA A 15 -6.96 -13.53 21.54
N LYS A 16 -7.63 -13.17 20.44
CA LYS A 16 -7.01 -13.11 19.11
C LYS A 16 -6.67 -11.67 18.73
N TYR A 17 -5.54 -11.49 18.03
CA TYR A 17 -5.06 -10.20 17.57
C TYR A 17 -5.65 -9.82 16.21
N PRO A 18 -6.13 -8.58 16.03
CA PRO A 18 -6.34 -8.05 14.69
C PRO A 18 -5.02 -8.00 13.92
N LEU A 19 -5.10 -7.97 12.58
CA LEU A 19 -3.94 -8.03 11.70
C LEU A 19 -3.94 -6.86 10.70
N VAL A 20 -2.79 -6.24 10.50
CA VAL A 20 -2.55 -5.32 9.38
C VAL A 20 -1.55 -5.97 8.41
N LEU A 21 -1.98 -6.13 7.14
CA LEU A 21 -1.06 -6.41 6.03
C LEU A 21 -0.41 -5.09 5.60
N VAL A 22 0.92 -5.02 5.64
CA VAL A 22 1.70 -3.81 5.35
C VAL A 22 2.54 -4.02 4.09
N LEU A 23 2.33 -3.16 3.08
CA LEU A 23 3.00 -3.20 1.78
C LEU A 23 3.83 -1.94 1.57
N GLY A 24 5.08 -2.12 1.12
CA GLY A 24 6.01 -1.04 0.78
C GLY A 24 5.88 -0.53 -0.65
N GLY A 25 6.61 0.52 -0.99
CA GLY A 25 6.79 1.00 -2.37
C GLY A 25 7.82 0.16 -3.15
N LEU A 26 8.21 0.68 -4.32
CA LEU A 26 9.22 0.02 -5.17
C LEU A 26 10.61 -0.04 -4.53
N ASP A 27 10.89 0.91 -3.64
CA ASP A 27 12.15 1.10 -2.91
C ASP A 27 12.06 0.69 -1.44
N GLY A 28 10.97 0.03 -1.03
CA GLY A 28 10.69 -0.29 0.37
C GLY A 28 10.49 -1.79 0.62
N TRP A 29 11.44 -2.42 1.30
CA TRP A 29 11.40 -3.83 1.66
C TRP A 29 10.52 -4.10 2.88
N LYS A 30 10.01 -5.31 3.00
CA LYS A 30 9.16 -5.75 4.11
C LYS A 30 9.80 -5.54 5.50
N GLU A 31 11.14 -5.66 5.60
CA GLU A 31 11.86 -5.46 6.87
C GLU A 31 11.74 -3.99 7.35
N ALA A 32 11.94 -3.04 6.44
CA ALA A 32 11.81 -1.62 6.74
C ALA A 32 10.35 -1.26 7.09
N ARG A 33 9.40 -1.82 6.36
CA ARG A 33 7.97 -1.61 6.63
C ARG A 33 7.52 -2.25 7.93
N PHE A 34 8.01 -3.43 8.24
CA PHE A 34 7.78 -4.06 9.54
C PHE A 34 8.26 -3.16 10.68
N SER A 35 9.50 -2.65 10.58
CA SER A 35 10.05 -1.74 11.57
C SER A 35 9.24 -0.44 11.70
N GLN A 36 8.84 0.15 10.58
CA GLN A 36 8.07 1.40 10.55
C GLN A 36 6.71 1.29 11.27
N PHE A 37 6.07 0.13 11.20
CA PHE A 37 4.76 -0.13 11.81
C PHE A 37 4.84 -0.93 13.12
N SER A 38 6.05 -1.20 13.64
CA SER A 38 6.25 -2.03 14.85
C SER A 38 5.48 -1.55 16.07
N GLY A 39 5.21 -0.24 16.20
CA GLY A 39 4.38 0.33 17.26
C GLY A 39 2.93 -0.20 17.29
N LEU A 40 2.42 -0.81 16.23
CA LEU A 40 1.14 -1.51 16.25
C LEU A 40 1.15 -2.73 17.16
N LEU A 41 2.31 -3.39 17.32
CA LEU A 41 2.45 -4.54 18.22
C LEU A 41 2.19 -4.15 19.67
N ASP A 42 2.68 -2.98 20.09
CA ASP A 42 2.46 -2.46 21.44
C ASP A 42 0.99 -2.12 21.70
N GLN A 43 0.23 -1.87 20.64
CA GLN A 43 -1.20 -1.59 20.69
C GLN A 43 -2.07 -2.86 20.51
N GLY A 44 -1.46 -4.04 20.53
CA GLY A 44 -2.17 -5.30 20.41
C GLY A 44 -2.62 -5.66 19.01
N VAL A 45 -1.98 -5.13 17.98
CA VAL A 45 -2.27 -5.42 16.57
C VAL A 45 -1.10 -6.17 15.95
N ALA A 46 -1.37 -7.33 15.35
CA ALA A 46 -0.38 -8.10 14.62
C ALA A 46 -0.04 -7.43 13.26
N ILE A 47 1.17 -7.65 12.77
CA ILE A 47 1.67 -7.10 11.51
C ILE A 47 2.09 -8.25 10.60
N LEU A 48 1.63 -8.21 9.34
CA LEU A 48 2.17 -9.01 8.26
C LEU A 48 2.80 -8.07 7.23
N ALA A 49 4.12 -7.95 7.22
CA ALA A 49 4.82 -7.17 6.21
C ALA A 49 5.23 -8.06 5.03
N ALA A 50 4.99 -7.58 3.80
CA ALA A 50 5.29 -8.33 2.58
C ALA A 50 5.95 -7.44 1.52
N ASP A 51 6.85 -8.05 0.74
CA ASP A 51 7.33 -7.45 -0.50
C ASP A 51 6.25 -7.54 -1.57
N ILE A 52 6.06 -6.47 -2.31
CA ILE A 52 5.07 -6.41 -3.39
C ILE A 52 5.56 -7.17 -4.63
N PRO A 53 4.65 -7.65 -5.51
CA PRO A 53 5.05 -8.28 -6.76
C PRO A 53 6.03 -7.43 -7.58
N GLY A 54 7.13 -8.06 -7.98
CA GLY A 54 8.24 -7.42 -8.72
C GLY A 54 9.38 -6.90 -7.85
N THR A 55 9.25 -6.92 -6.51
CA THR A 55 10.30 -6.39 -5.62
C THR A 55 10.74 -7.41 -4.57
N GLY A 56 11.90 -7.17 -3.98
CA GLY A 56 12.43 -7.94 -2.85
C GLY A 56 12.42 -9.45 -3.07
N GLN A 57 11.84 -10.19 -2.16
CA GLN A 57 11.71 -11.65 -2.20
C GLN A 57 10.33 -12.10 -2.71
N SER A 58 9.55 -11.21 -3.35
CA SER A 58 8.28 -11.63 -3.95
C SER A 58 8.51 -12.67 -5.05
N PRO A 59 7.78 -13.79 -5.07
CA PRO A 59 7.90 -14.78 -6.13
C PRO A 59 7.18 -14.36 -7.42
N ALA A 60 6.34 -13.31 -7.34
CA ALA A 60 5.55 -12.82 -8.46
C ALA A 60 6.16 -11.54 -9.05
N LYS A 61 6.03 -11.39 -10.36
CA LYS A 61 6.36 -10.15 -11.08
C LYS A 61 5.13 -9.23 -11.15
N LEU A 62 5.34 -7.99 -11.58
CA LEU A 62 4.26 -7.01 -11.76
C LEU A 62 3.42 -7.37 -13.00
N GLN A 63 2.25 -7.91 -12.78
CA GLN A 63 1.26 -8.21 -13.83
C GLN A 63 -0.12 -8.39 -13.22
N ALA A 64 -1.15 -8.35 -14.06
CA ALA A 64 -2.52 -8.65 -13.64
C ALA A 64 -2.61 -10.06 -13.02
N GLY A 65 -3.27 -10.18 -11.88
CA GLY A 65 -3.40 -11.45 -11.15
C GLY A 65 -2.32 -11.69 -10.10
N SER A 66 -1.23 -10.91 -10.08
CA SER A 66 -0.15 -11.10 -9.10
C SER A 66 -0.55 -10.76 -7.67
N GLU A 67 -1.68 -10.07 -7.47
CA GLU A 67 -2.28 -9.89 -6.15
C GLU A 67 -2.59 -11.21 -5.45
N GLN A 68 -2.73 -12.30 -6.20
CA GLN A 68 -2.97 -13.64 -5.63
C GLN A 68 -1.82 -14.09 -4.73
N SER A 69 -0.58 -13.66 -5.00
CA SER A 69 0.56 -13.96 -4.14
C SER A 69 0.45 -13.29 -2.77
N LEU A 70 -0.09 -12.06 -2.72
CA LEU A 70 -0.35 -11.32 -1.47
C LEU A 70 -1.54 -11.92 -0.72
N ILE A 71 -2.59 -12.32 -1.43
CA ILE A 71 -3.76 -12.98 -0.85
C ILE A 71 -3.37 -14.34 -0.25
N ALA A 72 -2.61 -15.15 -0.98
CA ALA A 72 -2.13 -16.45 -0.49
C ALA A 72 -1.23 -16.31 0.76
N LEU A 73 -0.40 -15.26 0.80
CA LEU A 73 0.42 -14.96 1.98
C LEU A 73 -0.46 -14.54 3.18
N LEU A 74 -1.46 -13.72 2.95
CA LEU A 74 -2.44 -13.35 3.97
C LEU A 74 -3.19 -14.57 4.47
N ASP A 75 -3.70 -15.43 3.57
CA ASP A 75 -4.41 -16.66 3.93
C ASP A 75 -3.52 -17.58 4.79
N LYS A 76 -2.24 -17.69 4.44
CA LYS A 76 -1.28 -18.46 5.24
C LYS A 76 -1.06 -17.86 6.64
N ALA A 77 -1.00 -16.54 6.76
CA ALA A 77 -0.88 -15.89 8.07
C ALA A 77 -2.13 -16.11 8.93
N LEU A 78 -3.31 -16.16 8.31
CA LEU A 78 -4.60 -16.38 9.00
C LEU A 78 -4.79 -17.81 9.52
N GLU A 79 -3.95 -18.77 9.13
CA GLU A 79 -3.91 -20.09 9.77
C GLU A 79 -3.37 -20.03 11.20
N ASN A 80 -2.68 -18.94 11.59
CA ASN A 80 -2.22 -18.77 12.96
C ASN A 80 -3.41 -18.58 13.92
N PRO A 81 -3.59 -19.45 14.94
CA PRO A 81 -4.74 -19.40 15.82
C PRO A 81 -4.83 -18.13 16.68
N GLN A 82 -3.73 -17.39 16.81
CA GLN A 82 -3.68 -16.12 17.54
C GLN A 82 -4.18 -14.92 16.72
N ILE A 83 -4.48 -15.09 15.43
CA ILE A 83 -4.98 -14.02 14.55
C ILE A 83 -6.51 -14.04 14.50
N ASP A 84 -7.12 -12.87 14.62
CA ASP A 84 -8.56 -12.68 14.41
C ASP A 84 -8.86 -12.48 12.92
N GLN A 85 -9.36 -13.52 12.29
CA GLN A 85 -9.69 -13.50 10.85
C GLN A 85 -10.81 -12.50 10.49
N ASN A 86 -11.54 -11.97 11.45
CA ASN A 86 -12.61 -10.99 11.25
C ASN A 86 -12.13 -9.54 11.44
N ARG A 87 -10.89 -9.32 11.88
CA ARG A 87 -10.32 -7.99 12.11
C ARG A 87 -9.02 -7.82 11.34
N ILE A 88 -9.16 -7.64 10.03
CA ILE A 88 -8.05 -7.48 9.10
C ILE A 88 -8.11 -6.09 8.47
N ALA A 89 -6.99 -5.42 8.33
CA ALA A 89 -6.83 -4.20 7.53
C ALA A 89 -5.61 -4.33 6.61
N VAL A 90 -5.55 -3.46 5.59
CA VAL A 90 -4.43 -3.40 4.65
C VAL A 90 -3.89 -1.98 4.63
N TYR A 91 -2.59 -1.84 4.64
CA TYR A 91 -1.86 -0.61 4.36
C TYR A 91 -0.96 -0.82 3.14
N GLY A 92 -0.98 0.12 2.21
CA GLY A 92 -0.03 0.19 1.12
C GLY A 92 0.50 1.61 0.93
N GLY A 93 1.82 1.77 0.92
CA GLY A 93 2.49 3.04 0.69
C GLY A 93 3.16 3.10 -0.67
N SER A 94 3.06 4.23 -1.39
CA SER A 94 3.61 4.41 -2.73
C SER A 94 3.10 3.30 -3.66
N PHE A 95 3.95 2.56 -4.35
CA PHE A 95 3.52 1.44 -5.19
C PHE A 95 2.82 0.31 -4.40
N GLY A 96 3.05 0.19 -3.08
CA GLY A 96 2.22 -0.64 -2.21
C GLY A 96 0.76 -0.17 -2.16
N GLY A 97 0.52 1.14 -2.32
CA GLY A 97 -0.81 1.72 -2.47
C GLY A 97 -1.54 1.27 -3.74
N TYR A 98 -0.82 1.05 -4.85
CA TYR A 98 -1.37 0.39 -6.03
C TYR A 98 -1.94 -0.98 -5.68
N TRP A 99 -1.17 -1.81 -4.98
CA TRP A 99 -1.63 -3.13 -4.56
C TRP A 99 -2.75 -3.05 -3.53
N SER A 100 -2.71 -2.07 -2.61
CA SER A 100 -3.80 -1.87 -1.66
C SER A 100 -5.12 -1.48 -2.36
N ASN A 101 -5.08 -0.69 -3.44
CA ASN A 101 -6.24 -0.37 -4.27
C ASN A 101 -6.86 -1.64 -4.89
N ILE A 102 -6.04 -2.55 -5.39
CA ILE A 102 -6.49 -3.85 -5.90
C ILE A 102 -7.10 -4.71 -4.77
N LEU A 103 -6.39 -4.79 -3.64
CA LEU A 103 -6.84 -5.59 -2.49
C LEU A 103 -8.12 -5.02 -1.87
N ALA A 104 -8.37 -3.70 -1.95
CA ALA A 104 -9.63 -3.11 -1.53
C ALA A 104 -10.84 -3.68 -2.28
N VAL A 105 -10.65 -4.04 -3.56
CA VAL A 105 -11.68 -4.71 -4.37
C VAL A 105 -11.73 -6.21 -4.09
N LYS A 106 -10.57 -6.87 -4.14
CA LYS A 106 -10.50 -8.34 -4.04
C LYS A 106 -10.87 -8.88 -2.66
N LEU A 107 -10.63 -8.10 -1.62
CA LEU A 107 -10.87 -8.48 -0.22
C LEU A 107 -12.00 -7.66 0.43
N LYS A 108 -12.87 -7.02 -0.36
CA LYS A 108 -13.87 -6.06 0.14
C LYS A 108 -14.76 -6.59 1.27
N ASP A 109 -15.07 -7.89 1.25
CA ASP A 109 -15.92 -8.54 2.25
C ASP A 109 -15.09 -9.18 3.41
N ARG A 110 -13.76 -9.11 3.35
CA ARG A 110 -12.84 -9.74 4.31
C ARG A 110 -12.11 -8.74 5.20
N VAL A 111 -11.92 -7.51 4.74
CA VAL A 111 -11.15 -6.49 5.46
C VAL A 111 -12.03 -5.39 6.02
N LYS A 112 -11.65 -4.84 7.17
CA LYS A 112 -12.35 -3.73 7.83
C LYS A 112 -12.03 -2.38 7.22
N GLY A 113 -10.87 -2.26 6.57
CA GLY A 113 -10.47 -1.06 5.89
C GLY A 113 -9.13 -1.21 5.18
N VAL A 114 -8.90 -0.33 4.21
CA VAL A 114 -7.70 -0.30 3.39
C VAL A 114 -7.16 1.11 3.33
N VAL A 115 -5.87 1.28 3.59
CA VAL A 115 -5.16 2.55 3.41
C VAL A 115 -4.44 2.52 2.06
N SER A 116 -4.74 3.49 1.21
CA SER A 116 -4.00 3.80 -0.01
C SER A 116 -3.21 5.09 0.22
N HIS A 117 -1.93 4.96 0.50
CA HIS A 117 -1.05 6.08 0.82
C HIS A 117 -0.17 6.41 -0.38
N SER A 118 -0.48 7.50 -1.11
CA SER A 118 0.09 7.86 -2.42
C SER A 118 0.11 6.68 -3.38
N GLY A 119 -1.05 5.99 -3.50
CA GLY A 119 -1.17 4.79 -4.33
C GLY A 119 -1.43 5.13 -5.80
N PRO A 120 -0.57 4.66 -6.74
CA PRO A 120 -0.81 4.78 -8.18
C PRO A 120 -2.17 4.18 -8.59
N TYR A 121 -2.82 4.82 -9.58
CA TYR A 121 -4.09 4.34 -10.10
C TYR A 121 -4.19 4.38 -11.63
N ALA A 122 -3.94 5.52 -12.26
CA ALA A 122 -4.09 5.71 -13.71
C ALA A 122 -2.99 6.58 -14.32
N GLN A 123 -2.88 7.84 -13.88
CA GLN A 123 -1.98 8.83 -14.47
C GLN A 123 -0.50 8.47 -14.27
N THR A 124 -0.16 7.85 -13.14
CA THR A 124 1.21 7.33 -12.89
C THR A 124 1.68 6.38 -13.99
N PHE A 125 0.78 5.66 -14.65
CA PHE A 125 1.11 4.68 -15.69
C PHE A 125 1.18 5.30 -17.10
N ASP A 126 0.97 6.61 -17.22
CA ASP A 126 1.19 7.35 -18.47
C ASP A 126 2.68 7.50 -18.74
N ARG A 127 3.10 7.25 -20.00
CA ARG A 127 4.51 7.30 -20.39
C ARG A 127 5.12 8.67 -20.16
N GLN A 128 4.42 9.74 -20.54
CA GLN A 128 4.94 11.10 -20.40
C GLN A 128 5.12 11.47 -18.92
N GLN A 129 4.11 11.18 -18.11
CA GLN A 129 4.14 11.40 -16.66
C GLN A 129 5.30 10.65 -16.02
N PHE A 130 5.39 9.35 -16.29
CA PHE A 130 6.42 8.51 -15.67
C PHE A 130 7.84 8.86 -16.14
N SER A 131 8.03 9.17 -17.42
CA SER A 131 9.33 9.64 -17.93
C SER A 131 9.75 10.96 -17.27
N ALA A 132 8.82 11.88 -17.02
CA ALA A 132 9.11 13.12 -16.31
C ALA A 132 9.59 12.85 -14.87
N VAL A 133 8.96 11.91 -14.17
CA VAL A 133 9.37 11.47 -12.83
C VAL A 133 10.78 10.89 -12.84
N MET A 134 11.06 10.00 -13.78
CA MET A 134 12.34 9.28 -13.85
C MET A 134 13.53 10.15 -14.30
N ASN A 135 13.24 11.22 -15.03
CA ASN A 135 14.25 12.22 -15.44
C ASN A 135 14.37 13.40 -14.45
N GLY A 136 13.55 13.43 -13.41
CA GLY A 136 13.58 14.44 -12.37
C GLY A 136 14.55 14.10 -11.24
N ASP A 137 14.81 15.09 -10.37
CA ASP A 137 15.75 14.96 -9.25
C ASP A 137 15.13 14.30 -8.00
N GLU A 138 13.85 13.93 -8.07
CA GLU A 138 13.10 13.45 -6.89
C GLU A 138 13.15 11.94 -6.68
N TYR A 139 13.58 11.19 -7.70
CA TYR A 139 13.62 9.73 -7.60
C TYR A 139 15.08 9.21 -7.46
N LEU A 140 15.19 7.91 -7.14
CA LEU A 140 16.49 7.28 -6.92
C LEU A 140 17.33 7.31 -8.20
N TYR A 141 18.60 7.65 -8.07
CA TYR A 141 19.56 7.56 -9.15
C TYR A 141 19.59 6.12 -9.71
N ASP A 142 19.60 5.99 -11.02
CA ASP A 142 19.67 4.71 -11.74
C ASP A 142 18.50 3.73 -11.42
N ALA A 143 17.36 4.26 -10.95
CA ALA A 143 16.19 3.43 -10.67
C ALA A 143 15.53 2.88 -11.95
N TYR A 144 15.70 3.56 -13.08
CA TYR A 144 15.02 3.21 -14.31
C TYR A 144 15.37 1.82 -14.85
N PRO A 145 16.65 1.41 -14.97
CA PRO A 145 16.99 0.03 -15.31
C PRO A 145 16.47 -1.00 -14.32
N ALA A 146 16.50 -0.68 -13.03
CA ALA A 146 15.97 -1.57 -11.98
C ALA A 146 14.46 -1.84 -12.11
N MET A 147 13.71 -0.87 -12.67
CA MET A 147 12.29 -1.05 -12.90
C MET A 147 11.95 -2.05 -14.00
N PHE A 148 12.87 -2.35 -14.91
CA PHE A 148 12.66 -3.41 -15.90
C PHE A 148 12.48 -4.77 -15.21
N GLU A 149 13.15 -4.97 -14.08
CA GLU A 149 13.05 -6.18 -13.26
C GLU A 149 11.68 -6.39 -12.61
N LEU A 150 10.81 -5.37 -12.62
CA LEU A 150 9.41 -5.54 -12.18
C LEU A 150 8.67 -6.57 -13.02
N PHE A 151 9.07 -6.73 -14.29
CA PHE A 151 8.47 -7.61 -15.28
C PHE A 151 9.44 -8.70 -15.73
N ASP A 152 8.93 -9.77 -16.30
CA ASP A 152 9.74 -10.77 -16.97
C ASP A 152 10.02 -10.34 -18.43
N GLY A 153 11.29 -10.49 -18.86
CA GLY A 153 11.69 -10.42 -20.27
C GLY A 153 11.57 -9.04 -20.89
N ILE A 154 11.75 -7.96 -20.15
CA ILE A 154 11.86 -6.61 -20.69
C ILE A 154 13.27 -6.39 -21.26
N GLY A 155 13.35 -6.16 -22.56
CA GLY A 155 14.62 -5.92 -23.26
C GLY A 155 14.92 -4.44 -23.53
N ASN A 156 13.93 -3.57 -23.47
CA ASN A 156 14.08 -2.17 -23.77
C ASN A 156 12.96 -1.29 -23.17
N GLU A 157 13.18 0.01 -23.22
CA GLU A 157 12.28 1.02 -22.68
C GLU A 157 10.86 0.98 -23.28
N ASN A 158 10.74 0.74 -24.59
CA ASN A 158 9.43 0.70 -25.22
C ASN A 158 8.58 -0.49 -24.74
N GLU A 159 9.22 -1.64 -24.53
CA GLU A 159 8.56 -2.81 -23.94
C GLU A 159 8.15 -2.55 -22.48
N PHE A 160 9.03 -1.90 -21.72
CA PHE A 160 8.71 -1.50 -20.36
C PHE A 160 7.46 -0.62 -20.34
N PHE A 161 7.42 0.47 -21.10
CA PHE A 161 6.26 1.36 -21.10
C PHE A 161 4.97 0.68 -21.59
N ALA A 162 5.08 -0.19 -22.58
CA ALA A 162 3.94 -0.95 -23.06
C ALA A 162 3.34 -1.85 -21.95
N ARG A 163 4.19 -2.50 -21.15
CA ARG A 163 3.77 -3.33 -20.00
C ARG A 163 3.31 -2.48 -18.82
N PHE A 164 4.00 -1.38 -18.54
CA PHE A 164 3.69 -0.48 -17.43
C PHE A 164 2.32 0.20 -17.62
N ALA A 165 2.01 0.67 -18.83
CA ALA A 165 0.71 1.25 -19.14
C ALA A 165 -0.47 0.28 -18.92
N GLN A 166 -0.25 -1.03 -19.10
CA GLN A 166 -1.26 -2.06 -18.85
C GLN A 166 -1.60 -2.19 -17.35
N GLN A 167 -0.75 -1.65 -16.46
CA GLN A 167 -1.01 -1.69 -15.01
C GLN A 167 -2.00 -0.62 -14.55
N SER A 168 -2.41 0.31 -15.40
CA SER A 168 -3.43 1.31 -15.07
C SER A 168 -4.72 0.63 -14.58
N LEU A 169 -5.10 0.86 -13.31
CA LEU A 169 -6.30 0.29 -12.71
C LEU A 169 -7.58 0.80 -13.38
N LYS A 170 -7.54 2.03 -13.90
CA LYS A 170 -8.63 2.58 -14.71
C LYS A 170 -8.83 1.80 -16.00
N ALA A 171 -7.73 1.51 -16.72
CA ALA A 171 -7.78 0.71 -17.96
C ALA A 171 -8.23 -0.75 -17.68
N GLN A 172 -7.86 -1.32 -16.53
CA GLN A 172 -8.29 -2.62 -16.08
C GLN A 172 -9.74 -2.66 -15.55
N GLY A 173 -10.43 -1.51 -15.52
CA GLY A 173 -11.84 -1.44 -15.12
C GLY A 173 -12.10 -1.44 -13.61
N TYR A 174 -11.09 -1.24 -12.78
CA TYR A 174 -11.26 -1.18 -11.32
C TYR A 174 -12.18 -0.04 -10.88
N GLY A 175 -12.23 1.08 -11.60
CA GLY A 175 -13.10 2.22 -11.31
C GLY A 175 -14.61 1.92 -11.28
N LYS A 176 -15.02 0.74 -11.75
CA LYS A 176 -16.43 0.29 -11.73
C LYS A 176 -16.69 -0.78 -10.67
N GLN A 177 -15.69 -1.17 -9.90
CA GLN A 177 -15.78 -2.26 -8.94
C GLN A 177 -15.96 -1.72 -7.51
N ALA A 178 -16.81 -2.41 -6.74
CA ALA A 178 -17.04 -2.12 -5.34
C ALA A 178 -15.78 -2.39 -4.49
N THR A 179 -15.50 -1.53 -3.52
CA THR A 179 -14.35 -1.65 -2.62
C THR A 179 -14.79 -1.85 -1.16
N ALA A 180 -13.85 -2.28 -0.32
CA ALA A 180 -13.92 -2.09 1.13
C ALA A 180 -13.93 -0.59 1.49
N GLU A 181 -14.09 -0.26 2.77
CA GLU A 181 -13.84 1.10 3.25
C GLU A 181 -12.38 1.47 3.04
N MET A 182 -12.12 2.72 2.60
CA MET A 182 -10.77 3.15 2.27
C MET A 182 -10.41 4.48 2.93
N PHE A 183 -9.14 4.62 3.24
CA PHE A 183 -8.52 5.88 3.62
C PHE A 183 -7.43 6.23 2.60
N VAL A 184 -7.62 7.32 1.90
CA VAL A 184 -6.69 7.81 0.88
C VAL A 184 -5.84 8.91 1.50
N VAL A 185 -4.53 8.70 1.49
CA VAL A 185 -3.55 9.60 2.10
C VAL A 185 -2.55 10.04 1.05
N GLY A 186 -2.14 11.32 1.05
CA GLY A 186 -1.13 11.81 0.13
C GLY A 186 -0.87 13.30 0.20
N GLY A 187 -0.09 13.81 -0.74
CA GLY A 187 0.25 15.23 -0.88
C GLY A 187 -0.30 15.83 -2.17
N GLN A 188 -0.73 17.08 -2.13
CA GLN A 188 -1.22 17.78 -3.32
C GLN A 188 -0.11 18.06 -4.33
N GLY A 189 1.13 18.27 -3.86
CA GLY A 189 2.31 18.49 -4.67
C GLY A 189 3.08 17.21 -4.98
N ASP A 190 2.46 16.03 -4.89
CA ASP A 190 3.10 14.75 -5.22
C ASP A 190 3.39 14.67 -6.72
N THR A 191 4.66 14.64 -7.09
CA THR A 191 5.12 14.55 -8.48
C THR A 191 5.29 13.11 -8.96
N LEU A 192 5.47 12.16 -8.02
CA LEU A 192 5.64 10.73 -8.30
C LEU A 192 4.29 10.06 -8.57
N VAL A 193 3.30 10.36 -7.73
CA VAL A 193 1.93 9.87 -7.87
C VAL A 193 0.99 11.07 -7.91
N PRO A 194 0.51 11.47 -9.11
CA PRO A 194 -0.34 12.64 -9.26
C PRO A 194 -1.60 12.59 -8.40
N THR A 195 -2.02 13.73 -7.86
CA THR A 195 -3.24 13.85 -7.05
C THR A 195 -4.48 13.33 -7.78
N SER A 196 -4.51 13.37 -9.12
CA SER A 196 -5.57 12.75 -9.92
C SER A 196 -5.75 11.27 -9.63
N ASP A 197 -4.65 10.52 -9.37
CA ASP A 197 -4.73 9.11 -9.02
C ASP A 197 -5.43 8.90 -7.67
N LEU A 198 -5.17 9.78 -6.69
CA LEU A 198 -5.85 9.76 -5.40
C LEU A 198 -7.34 10.05 -5.54
N LEU A 199 -7.69 11.03 -6.39
CA LEU A 199 -9.10 11.38 -6.67
C LEU A 199 -9.84 10.26 -7.39
N ASP A 200 -9.20 9.57 -8.33
CA ASP A 200 -9.76 8.40 -9.01
C ASP A 200 -10.12 7.28 -8.01
N VAL A 201 -9.30 7.07 -6.97
CA VAL A 201 -9.60 6.11 -5.89
C VAL A 201 -10.79 6.54 -5.05
N LEU A 202 -10.91 7.84 -4.73
CA LEU A 202 -12.00 8.37 -3.91
C LEU A 202 -13.38 8.23 -4.57
N VAL A 203 -13.44 8.19 -5.90
CA VAL A 203 -14.70 8.05 -6.64
C VAL A 203 -15.06 6.61 -7.01
N MET A 204 -14.26 5.62 -6.59
CA MET A 204 -14.60 4.20 -6.79
C MET A 204 -15.91 3.83 -6.05
N PRO A 205 -16.76 2.95 -6.64
CA PRO A 205 -18.03 2.56 -6.04
C PRO A 205 -17.88 1.89 -4.67
N SER A 206 -18.94 2.01 -3.87
CA SER A 206 -19.09 1.38 -2.54
C SER A 206 -17.98 1.70 -1.54
N GLY A 207 -18.17 1.30 -0.31
CA GLY A 207 -17.28 1.58 0.79
C GLY A 207 -17.20 3.08 1.13
N ILE A 208 -17.13 3.40 2.39
CA ILE A 208 -16.85 4.77 2.83
C ILE A 208 -15.44 5.13 2.39
N LYS A 209 -15.27 6.33 1.84
CA LYS A 209 -13.97 6.88 1.48
C LYS A 209 -13.68 8.07 2.39
N GLU A 210 -12.60 7.97 3.14
CA GLU A 210 -12.03 9.06 3.91
C GLU A 210 -10.74 9.51 3.21
N ALA A 211 -10.36 10.77 3.30
CA ALA A 211 -9.12 11.26 2.72
C ALA A 211 -8.38 12.21 3.67
N TRP A 212 -7.07 12.15 3.63
CA TRP A 212 -6.17 13.16 4.18
C TRP A 212 -5.16 13.53 3.09
N ILE A 213 -5.28 14.73 2.54
CA ILE A 213 -4.38 15.23 1.50
C ILE A 213 -3.71 16.49 2.03
N ASN A 214 -2.40 16.43 2.24
CA ASN A 214 -1.63 17.59 2.67
C ASN A 214 -1.51 18.60 1.51
N PRO A 215 -2.04 19.83 1.65
CA PRO A 215 -2.02 20.81 0.57
C PRO A 215 -0.61 21.31 0.21
N THR A 216 0.34 21.21 1.12
CA THR A 216 1.76 21.58 0.92
C THR A 216 2.66 20.34 0.79
N GLY A 217 2.07 19.14 0.88
CA GLY A 217 2.80 17.88 0.88
C GLY A 217 3.23 17.43 -0.51
N ILE A 218 4.41 16.85 -0.57
CA ILE A 218 4.95 16.08 -1.70
C ILE A 218 4.59 14.59 -1.56
N HIS A 219 5.33 13.70 -2.21
CA HIS A 219 5.10 12.26 -2.17
C HIS A 219 4.94 11.72 -0.74
N MET A 220 3.96 10.86 -0.51
CA MET A 220 3.53 10.36 0.80
C MET A 220 2.96 11.45 1.73
N GLY A 221 2.60 12.63 1.22
CA GLY A 221 2.11 13.75 2.03
C GLY A 221 3.17 14.45 2.86
N ARG A 222 4.45 14.12 2.67
CA ARG A 222 5.58 14.72 3.41
C ARG A 222 5.66 16.22 3.14
N ASP A 223 5.98 16.97 4.19
CA ASP A 223 6.27 18.40 4.10
C ASP A 223 7.51 18.71 4.95
N ARG A 224 8.68 18.62 4.33
CA ARG A 224 9.95 18.84 5.00
C ARG A 224 10.13 20.28 5.49
N GLN A 225 9.49 21.25 4.83
CA GLN A 225 9.58 22.66 5.22
C GLN A 225 8.87 22.92 6.54
N HIS A 226 7.79 22.18 6.81
CA HIS A 226 7.04 22.26 8.07
C HIS A 226 7.34 21.09 9.02
N GLY A 227 8.36 20.29 8.74
CA GLY A 227 8.83 19.21 9.61
C GLY A 227 7.92 17.98 9.64
N LEU A 228 7.02 17.81 8.67
CA LEU A 228 6.11 16.66 8.60
C LEU A 228 6.76 15.53 7.80
N LEU A 229 7.16 14.47 8.47
CA LEU A 229 7.85 13.32 7.90
C LEU A 229 6.94 12.08 7.87
N ASP A 230 7.41 11.00 7.22
CA ASP A 230 6.66 9.73 7.12
C ASP A 230 6.22 9.17 8.48
N ALA A 231 7.07 9.29 9.50
CA ALA A 231 6.76 8.81 10.85
C ALA A 231 5.59 9.59 11.47
N ASP A 232 5.54 10.92 11.26
CA ASP A 232 4.48 11.77 11.80
C ASP A 232 3.14 11.46 11.12
N ILE A 233 3.15 11.27 9.81
CA ILE A 233 1.94 10.92 9.03
C ILE A 233 1.47 9.53 9.41
N ASN A 234 2.37 8.55 9.47
CA ASN A 234 2.00 7.18 9.81
C ASN A 234 1.46 7.09 11.25
N ASN A 235 2.17 7.67 12.22
CA ASN A 235 1.78 7.57 13.62
C ASN A 235 0.62 8.50 13.99
N GLY A 236 0.54 9.67 13.36
CA GLY A 236 -0.50 10.68 13.67
C GLY A 236 -1.78 10.55 12.85
N ILE A 237 -1.73 9.95 11.66
CA ILE A 237 -2.84 9.92 10.72
C ILE A 237 -3.25 8.48 10.37
N VAL A 238 -2.31 7.66 9.87
CA VAL A 238 -2.60 6.32 9.34
C VAL A 238 -2.89 5.32 10.45
N VAL A 239 -2.01 5.20 11.43
CA VAL A 239 -2.13 4.21 12.53
C VAL A 239 -3.41 4.44 13.35
N PRO A 240 -3.77 5.67 13.76
CA PRO A 240 -5.04 5.91 14.46
C PRO A 240 -6.26 5.47 13.67
N TRP A 241 -6.28 5.69 12.35
CA TRP A 241 -7.38 5.22 11.50
C TRP A 241 -7.45 3.69 11.45
N LEU A 242 -6.31 3.00 11.26
CA LEU A 242 -6.24 1.53 11.25
C LEU A 242 -6.75 0.94 12.57
N ILE A 243 -6.31 1.47 13.70
CA ILE A 243 -6.71 1.04 15.05
C ILE A 243 -8.22 1.19 15.25
N LYS A 244 -8.79 2.34 14.85
CA LYS A 244 -10.22 2.60 14.89
C LYS A 244 -11.00 1.57 14.06
N LYS A 245 -10.56 1.29 12.81
CA LYS A 245 -11.22 0.30 11.93
C LYS A 245 -11.14 -1.13 12.46
N LEU A 246 -10.06 -1.47 13.13
CA LEU A 246 -9.87 -2.77 13.76
C LEU A 246 -10.58 -2.91 15.11
N GLY A 247 -11.24 -1.86 15.62
CA GLY A 247 -11.93 -1.88 16.90
C GLY A 247 -10.99 -2.13 18.09
N VAL A 248 -9.77 -1.56 18.01
CA VAL A 248 -8.81 -1.59 19.12
C VAL A 248 -8.93 -0.30 19.90
N ASN A 249 -9.07 -0.41 21.22
CA ASN A 249 -9.05 0.75 22.10
C ASN A 249 -7.60 1.19 22.29
N PRO A 250 -7.27 2.45 22.05
CA PRO A 250 -5.93 2.98 22.37
C PRO A 250 -5.63 2.73 23.85
N GLN A 251 -4.45 2.22 24.13
CA GLN A 251 -3.95 2.09 25.53
C GLN A 251 -3.35 3.40 25.99
#